data_fb2938fa9e2ec1b22cc78a596e00e6c8
#
_entry.id   fb2938fa9e2ec1b22cc78a596e00e6c8
#
_cell.length_a   1.000
_cell.length_b   1.000
_cell.length_c   1.000
_cell.angle_alpha   90.00
_cell.angle_beta   90.00
_cell.angle_gamma   90.00
#
_symmetry.space_group_name_H-M   'P 1'
#
loop_
_entity.id
_entity.type
_entity.pdbx_description
1 polymer ?
#
loop_
_entity_poly.entity_id
_entity_poly.type
_entity_poly.pdbx_seq_one_letter_code
_entity_poly.pdbx_strand_id
1 'polypeptide(L)'
;MKKNEFFNELRKKLKILKKEEVEDIIREYEDNINEKIKNGYSEEDAIKSFGNIDELCNEILDAYKISYENTNSFEDVVSNYVSKISNWLKNIIS
;
A
#
# COMPACT_ATOMS: atom_id res chain seq x y z
N MET A 1 -17.60 0.84 -0.09
CA MET A 1 -16.69 1.78 0.58
C MET A 1 -16.23 2.84 -0.40
N LYS A 2 -16.31 4.06 0.00
CA LYS A 2 -15.85 5.19 -0.84
C LYS A 2 -14.37 5.44 -0.63
N LYS A 3 -13.76 6.17 -1.57
CA LYS A 3 -12.33 6.46 -1.56
C LYS A 3 -11.86 7.09 -0.25
N ASN A 4 -12.59 8.07 0.26
CA ASN A 4 -12.24 8.73 1.52
C ASN A 4 -12.27 7.78 2.70
N GLU A 5 -13.27 6.92 2.76
CA GLU A 5 -13.36 5.90 3.81
C GLU A 5 -12.20 4.90 3.74
N PHE A 6 -11.88 4.47 2.53
CA PHE A 6 -10.77 3.56 2.28
C PHE A 6 -9.44 4.16 2.77
N PHE A 7 -9.16 5.40 2.39
CA PHE A 7 -7.92 6.06 2.81
C PHE A 7 -7.88 6.32 4.32
N ASN A 8 -9.00 6.69 4.93
CA ASN A 8 -9.06 6.88 6.37
C ASN A 8 -8.78 5.58 7.12
N GLU A 9 -9.33 4.46 6.64
CA GLU A 9 -9.05 3.16 7.21
C GLU A 9 -7.57 2.76 7.04
N LEU A 10 -6.99 3.03 5.87
CA LEU A 10 -5.56 2.79 5.65
C LEU A 10 -4.70 3.59 6.62
N ARG A 11 -4.99 4.88 6.78
CA ARG A 11 -4.24 5.74 7.71
C ARG A 11 -4.34 5.22 9.14
N LYS A 12 -5.52 4.81 9.53
CA LYS A 12 -5.79 4.30 10.87
C LYS A 12 -5.03 3.01 11.16
N LYS A 13 -5.07 2.08 10.21
CA LYS A 13 -4.44 0.76 10.36
C LYS A 13 -2.94 0.81 10.18
N LEU A 14 -2.42 1.79 9.46
CA LEU A 14 -0.99 1.95 9.17
C LEU A 14 -0.31 3.01 10.03
N LYS A 15 -0.96 3.48 11.08
CA LYS A 15 -0.41 4.58 11.90
C LYS A 15 0.88 4.24 12.64
N ILE A 16 1.25 2.96 12.72
CA ILE A 16 2.54 2.54 13.27
C ILE A 16 3.71 2.94 12.36
N LEU A 17 3.44 3.15 11.08
CA LEU A 17 4.43 3.63 10.13
C LEU A 17 4.60 5.14 10.24
N LYS A 18 5.70 5.64 9.70
CA LYS A 18 5.91 7.08 9.62
C LYS A 18 4.85 7.70 8.70
N LYS A 19 4.45 8.92 9.03
CA LYS A 19 3.45 9.64 8.27
C LYS A 19 3.80 9.72 6.78
N GLU A 20 5.04 9.97 6.47
CA GLU A 20 5.54 10.07 5.08
C GLU A 20 5.35 8.76 4.34
N GLU A 21 5.62 7.65 5.00
CA GLU A 21 5.44 6.32 4.42
C GLU A 21 3.97 6.03 4.16
N VAL A 22 3.10 6.39 5.09
CA VAL A 22 1.66 6.20 4.94
C VAL A 22 1.13 7.02 3.76
N GLU A 23 1.53 8.28 3.66
CA GLU A 23 1.07 9.15 2.58
C GLU A 23 1.58 8.69 1.20
N ASP A 24 2.78 8.14 1.13
CA ASP A 24 3.30 7.55 -0.10
C ASP A 24 2.47 6.34 -0.53
N ILE A 25 2.12 5.48 0.42
CA ILE A 25 1.26 4.32 0.17
C ILE A 25 -0.11 4.77 -0.33
N ILE A 26 -0.69 5.75 0.33
CA ILE A 26 -2.01 6.28 -0.05
C ILE A 26 -1.98 6.85 -1.46
N ARG A 27 -0.93 7.58 -1.80
CA ARG A 27 -0.78 8.15 -3.14
C ARG A 27 -0.75 7.05 -4.22
N GLU A 28 -0.04 5.97 -3.96
CA GLU A 28 0.02 4.84 -4.89
C GLU A 28 -1.35 4.21 -5.08
N TYR A 29 -2.11 4.02 -4.01
CA TYR A 29 -3.46 3.48 -4.10
C TYR A 29 -4.41 4.45 -4.77
N GLU A 30 -4.26 5.74 -4.53
CA GLU A 30 -5.05 6.75 -5.20
C GLU A 30 -4.84 6.71 -6.71
N ASP A 31 -3.59 6.65 -7.15
CA ASP A 31 -3.26 6.55 -8.57
C ASP A 31 -3.86 5.29 -9.18
N ASN A 32 -3.79 4.17 -8.47
CA ASN A 32 -4.36 2.90 -8.90
C ASN A 32 -5.88 2.99 -9.04
N ILE A 33 -6.56 3.56 -8.06
CA ILE A 33 -8.00 3.74 -8.09
C ILE A 33 -8.40 4.63 -9.27
N ASN A 34 -7.70 5.73 -9.46
CA ASN A 34 -7.97 6.65 -10.56
C ASN A 34 -7.78 5.99 -11.92
N GLU A 35 -6.76 5.17 -12.06
CA GLU A 35 -6.52 4.42 -13.28
C GLU A 35 -7.65 3.42 -13.56
N LYS A 36 -8.12 2.72 -12.55
CA LYS A 36 -9.24 1.78 -12.68
C LYS A 36 -10.53 2.49 -13.08
N ILE A 37 -10.80 3.65 -12.46
CA ILE A 37 -11.96 4.46 -12.81
C ILE A 37 -11.88 4.91 -14.27
N LYS A 38 -10.71 5.32 -14.71
CA LYS A 38 -10.46 5.71 -16.10
C LYS A 38 -10.73 4.55 -17.05
N ASN A 39 -10.50 3.33 -16.63
CA ASN A 39 -10.73 2.12 -17.42
C ASN A 39 -12.15 1.55 -17.29
N GLY A 40 -13.06 2.29 -16.66
CA GLY A 40 -14.47 1.94 -16.62
C GLY A 40 -14.97 1.35 -15.30
N TYR A 41 -14.13 1.21 -14.29
CA TYR A 41 -14.55 0.75 -12.98
C TYR A 41 -15.28 1.87 -12.24
N SER A 42 -16.27 1.53 -11.43
CA SER A 42 -16.78 2.48 -10.45
C SER A 42 -15.76 2.64 -9.31
N GLU A 43 -15.88 3.71 -8.55
CA GLU A 43 -15.02 3.93 -7.38
C GLU A 43 -15.09 2.73 -6.42
N GLU A 44 -16.29 2.25 -6.13
CA GLU A 44 -16.50 1.12 -5.24
C GLU A 44 -15.88 -0.17 -5.78
N ASP A 45 -16.04 -0.44 -7.06
CA ASP A 45 -15.46 -1.62 -7.70
C ASP A 45 -13.93 -1.56 -7.73
N ALA A 46 -13.38 -0.38 -7.97
CA ALA A 46 -11.94 -0.17 -7.92
C ALA A 46 -11.39 -0.51 -6.54
N ILE A 47 -12.05 -0.06 -5.48
CA ILE A 47 -11.66 -0.32 -4.10
C ILE A 47 -11.84 -1.80 -3.76
N LYS A 48 -12.94 -2.41 -4.17
CA LYS A 48 -13.18 -3.83 -3.95
C LYS A 48 -12.11 -4.71 -4.59
N SER A 49 -11.54 -4.27 -5.69
CA SER A 49 -10.52 -5.05 -6.39
C SER A 49 -9.25 -5.27 -5.55
N PHE A 50 -9.02 -4.48 -4.52
CA PHE A 50 -7.90 -4.67 -3.61
C PHE A 50 -8.13 -5.78 -2.58
N GLY A 51 -9.37 -6.27 -2.45
CA GLY A 51 -9.73 -7.31 -1.48
C GLY A 51 -9.97 -6.74 -0.09
N ASN A 52 -9.73 -7.57 0.91
CA ASN A 52 -9.97 -7.22 2.31
C ASN A 52 -8.92 -6.21 2.79
N ILE A 53 -9.38 -5.11 3.38
CA ILE A 53 -8.49 -4.03 3.83
C ILE A 53 -7.57 -4.48 4.96
N ASP A 54 -8.02 -5.36 5.85
CA ASP A 54 -7.20 -5.88 6.94
C ASP A 54 -6.04 -6.71 6.42
N GLU A 55 -6.31 -7.58 5.46
CA GLU A 55 -5.27 -8.38 4.81
C GLU A 55 -4.28 -7.49 4.06
N LEU A 56 -4.79 -6.50 3.36
CA LEU A 56 -3.98 -5.53 2.63
C LEU A 56 -3.03 -4.80 3.57
N CYS A 57 -3.55 -4.30 4.69
CA CYS A 57 -2.74 -3.59 5.67
C CYS A 57 -1.70 -4.51 6.33
N ASN A 58 -2.07 -5.76 6.60
CA ASN A 58 -1.13 -6.73 7.13
C ASN A 58 0.03 -6.98 6.18
N GLU A 59 -0.23 -7.11 4.89
CA GLU A 59 0.81 -7.26 3.88
C GLU A 59 1.75 -6.06 3.84
N ILE A 60 1.18 -4.86 3.89
CA ILE A 60 1.97 -3.63 3.90
C ILE A 60 2.83 -3.57 5.17
N LEU A 61 2.24 -3.81 6.33
CA LEU A 61 2.95 -3.76 7.61
C LEU A 61 4.06 -4.81 7.68
N ASP A 62 3.81 -6.01 7.17
CA ASP A 62 4.82 -7.05 7.14
C ASP A 62 6.03 -6.63 6.31
N ALA A 63 5.80 -6.02 5.17
CA ALA A 63 6.89 -5.55 4.31
C ALA A 63 7.73 -4.47 5.01
N TYR A 64 7.09 -3.49 5.64
CA TYR A 64 7.78 -2.43 6.36
C TYR A 64 8.42 -2.92 7.65
N LYS A 65 7.76 -3.80 8.37
CA LYS A 65 8.28 -4.38 9.61
C LYS A 65 9.59 -5.12 9.38
N ILE A 66 9.66 -5.91 8.32
CA ILE A 66 10.90 -6.62 7.97
C ILE A 66 12.01 -5.61 7.66
N SER A 67 11.69 -4.53 6.97
CA SER A 67 12.62 -3.45 6.69
C SER A 67 13.19 -2.81 7.96
N TYR A 68 12.35 -2.60 8.97
CA TYR A 68 12.78 -2.04 10.25
C TYR A 68 13.61 -3.02 11.07
N GLU A 69 13.27 -4.29 11.06
CA GLU A 69 13.94 -5.30 11.86
C GLU A 69 15.35 -5.59 11.38
N ASN A 70 15.66 -5.32 10.14
CA ASN A 70 16.95 -5.65 9.52
C ASN A 70 17.87 -4.44 9.39
N THR A 71 17.85 -3.54 10.37
CA THR A 71 18.67 -2.33 10.37
C THR A 71 20.17 -2.60 10.43
N ASN A 72 20.59 -3.79 10.85
CA ASN A 72 22.00 -4.16 10.99
C ASN A 72 22.67 -4.57 9.68
N SER A 73 21.93 -5.00 8.70
CA SER A 73 22.44 -5.32 7.37
C SER A 73 21.85 -4.44 6.31
N PHE A 74 21.86 -3.30 6.66
CA PHE A 74 21.12 -2.18 6.25
C PHE A 74 21.07 -1.91 4.75
N GLU A 75 22.19 -1.84 4.03
CA GLU A 75 22.12 -1.41 2.63
C GLU A 75 21.59 -2.48 1.68
N ASP A 76 22.06 -3.72 1.84
CA ASP A 76 21.64 -4.82 0.98
C ASP A 76 20.19 -5.20 1.22
N VAL A 77 19.78 -5.19 2.50
CA VAL A 77 18.43 -5.56 2.88
C VAL A 77 17.42 -4.49 2.44
N VAL A 78 17.78 -3.23 2.62
CA VAL A 78 16.91 -2.12 2.21
C VAL A 78 16.68 -2.14 0.71
N SER A 79 17.73 -2.37 -0.08
CA SER A 79 17.61 -2.48 -1.54
C SER A 79 16.64 -3.60 -1.95
N ASN A 80 16.77 -4.76 -1.32
CA ASN A 80 15.90 -5.90 -1.60
C ASN A 80 14.44 -5.62 -1.22
N TYR A 81 14.21 -4.97 -0.10
CA TYR A 81 12.85 -4.66 0.34
C TYR A 81 12.20 -3.59 -0.49
N VAL A 82 12.93 -2.56 -0.87
CA VAL A 82 12.42 -1.54 -1.79
C VAL A 82 12.00 -2.19 -3.10
N SER A 83 12.81 -3.11 -3.64
CA SER A 83 12.45 -3.86 -4.84
C SER A 83 11.20 -4.71 -4.66
N LYS A 84 11.06 -5.38 -3.53
CA LYS A 84 9.88 -6.19 -3.23
C LYS A 84 8.62 -5.35 -3.09
N ILE A 85 8.72 -4.23 -2.41
CA ILE A 85 7.60 -3.31 -2.25
C ILE A 85 7.18 -2.77 -3.62
N SER A 86 8.13 -2.37 -4.45
CA SER A 86 7.84 -1.90 -5.79
C SER A 86 7.16 -2.98 -6.65
N ASN A 87 7.63 -4.21 -6.57
CA ASN A 87 7.03 -5.33 -7.29
C ASN A 87 5.62 -5.61 -6.81
N TRP A 88 5.41 -5.55 -5.51
CA TRP A 88 4.11 -5.75 -4.91
C TRP A 88 3.11 -4.68 -5.37
N LEU A 89 3.53 -3.42 -5.37
CA LEU A 89 2.71 -2.31 -5.87
C LEU A 89 2.42 -2.46 -7.36
N LYS A 90 3.38 -2.89 -8.14
CA LYS A 90 3.18 -3.16 -9.57
C LYS A 90 2.15 -4.25 -9.80
N ASN A 91 2.16 -5.29 -8.99
CA ASN A 91 1.16 -6.37 -9.07
C ASN A 91 -0.25 -5.86 -8.79
N ILE A 92 -0.39 -4.89 -7.91
CA ILE A 92 -1.67 -4.25 -7.64
C ILE A 92 -2.10 -3.35 -8.80
N ILE A 93 -1.15 -2.63 -9.38
CA ILE A 93 -1.41 -1.68 -10.46
C ILE A 93 -1.69 -2.39 -11.78
N SER A 94 -1.04 -3.48 -12.03
CA SER A 94 -1.27 -4.26 -13.25
C SER A 94 -2.43 -5.21 -13.10
#